data_ff6ad18b57ef180d5159b36f60d37576
#
_entry.id   ff6ad18b57ef180d5159b36f60d37576
#
_cell.length_a   1.000
_cell.length_b   1.000
_cell.length_c   1.000
_cell.angle_alpha   90.00
_cell.angle_beta   90.00
_cell.angle_gamma   90.00
#
_symmetry.space_group_name_H-M   'P 1'
#
loop_
_entity.id
_entity.type
_entity.pdbx_description
1 polymer ?
#
loop_
_entity_poly.entity_id
_entity_poly.type
_entity_poly.pdbx_seq_one_letter_code
_entity_poly.pdbx_strand_id
1 'polypeptide(L)' 'MSFFDSEVVRAEMAEVSELQEEVYNNVFKFPSMPKEDKKYHVEILERLLEKQRILYTRLSLSDDP' A
#
# COMPACT_ATOMS: atom_id res chain seq x y z
N MET A 1 13.59 20.90 -0.87
CA MET A 1 13.24 19.66 -0.16
C MET A 1 12.86 18.60 -1.15
N SER A 2 13.29 17.37 -0.93
CA SER A 2 12.90 16.28 -1.81
C SER A 2 11.50 15.76 -1.45
N PHE A 3 10.90 15.07 -2.40
CA PHE A 3 9.61 14.41 -2.21
C PHE A 3 9.60 13.53 -0.94
N PHE A 4 10.69 12.80 -0.70
CA PHE A 4 10.77 11.86 0.42
C PHE A 4 11.01 12.51 1.77
N ASP A 5 11.27 13.82 1.82
CA ASP A 5 11.42 14.55 3.06
C ASP A 5 10.09 15.01 3.65
N SER A 6 9.01 14.91 2.90
CA SER A 6 7.68 15.27 3.36
C SER A 6 7.19 14.30 4.44
N GLU A 7 6.68 14.83 5.55
CA GLU A 7 6.08 14.00 6.59
C GLU A 7 4.84 13.25 6.09
N VAL A 8 4.07 13.87 5.21
CA VAL A 8 2.90 13.24 4.61
C VAL A 8 3.31 12.05 3.77
N VAL A 9 4.35 12.21 2.95
CA VAL A 9 4.86 11.11 2.12
C VAL A 9 5.41 9.98 2.99
N ARG A 10 6.15 10.31 4.05
CA ARG A 10 6.68 9.29 4.96
C ARG A 10 5.57 8.51 5.64
N ALA A 11 4.51 9.19 6.07
CA ALA A 11 3.35 8.54 6.66
C ALA A 11 2.66 7.60 5.67
N GLU A 12 2.50 8.04 4.43
CA GLU A 12 1.92 7.22 3.37
C GLU A 12 2.78 6.00 3.06
N MET A 13 4.09 6.17 3.02
CA MET A 13 5.01 5.05 2.79
C MET A 13 4.98 4.04 3.92
N ALA A 14 4.85 4.50 5.16
CA ALA A 14 4.70 3.62 6.31
C ALA A 14 3.41 2.80 6.22
N GLU A 15 2.29 3.42 5.82
CA GLU A 15 1.04 2.71 5.59
C GLU A 15 1.16 1.67 4.49
N VAL A 16 1.81 2.03 3.39
CA VAL A 16 2.06 1.09 2.29
C VAL A 16 2.86 -0.10 2.79
N SER A 17 3.90 0.13 3.58
CA SER A 17 4.71 -0.95 4.15
C SER A 17 3.90 -1.88 5.04
N GLU A 18 3.05 -1.31 5.89
CA GLU A 18 2.17 -2.11 6.75
C GLU A 18 1.19 -2.95 5.95
N LEU A 19 0.59 -2.38 4.92
CA LEU A 19 -0.33 -3.11 4.05
C LEU A 19 0.38 -4.22 3.29
N GLN A 20 1.59 -3.96 2.80
CA GLN A 20 2.39 -4.97 2.12
C GLN A 20 2.72 -6.13 3.05
N GLU A 21 3.10 -5.83 4.27
CA GLU A 21 3.41 -6.85 5.26
C GLU A 21 2.18 -7.72 5.55
N GLU A 22 1.02 -7.11 5.70
CA GLU A 22 -0.23 -7.84 5.92
C GLU A 22 -0.56 -8.75 4.74
N VAL A 23 -0.38 -8.25 3.51
CA VAL A 23 -0.60 -9.04 2.30
C VAL A 23 0.34 -10.23 2.26
N TYR A 24 1.63 -10.03 2.52
CA TYR A 24 2.60 -11.13 2.52
C TYR A 24 2.28 -12.18 3.57
N ASN A 25 1.87 -11.75 4.76
CA ASN A 25 1.52 -12.68 5.83
C ASN A 25 0.30 -13.53 5.49
N ASN A 26 -0.61 -13.00 4.67
CA ASN A 26 -1.86 -13.67 4.33
C ASN A 26 -1.82 -14.46 3.03
N VAL A 27 -0.81 -14.22 2.18
CA VAL A 27 -0.71 -14.84 0.86
C VAL A 27 -0.72 -16.38 0.96
N PHE A 28 0.05 -16.93 1.88
CA PHE A 28 0.14 -18.38 2.05
C PHE A 28 -1.09 -19.00 2.67
N LYS A 29 -1.87 -18.20 3.38
CA LYS A 29 -3.10 -18.65 4.04
C LYS A 29 -4.33 -18.48 3.16
N PHE A 30 -4.19 -17.74 2.07
CA PHE A 30 -5.32 -17.38 1.22
C PHE A 30 -6.16 -18.58 0.76
N PRO A 31 -5.56 -19.69 0.28
CA PRO A 31 -6.35 -20.83 -0.20
C PRO A 31 -7.24 -21.46 0.89
N SER A 32 -6.84 -21.38 2.14
CA SER A 32 -7.58 -21.94 3.26
C SER A 32 -8.42 -20.94 4.03
N MET A 33 -8.43 -19.67 3.59
CA MET A 33 -9.22 -18.64 4.24
C MET A 33 -10.72 -18.83 4.02
N PRO A 34 -11.57 -18.53 5.03
CA PRO A 34 -12.99 -18.38 4.80
C PRO A 34 -13.29 -17.31 3.76
N LYS A 35 -14.47 -17.40 3.16
CA LYS A 35 -14.90 -16.47 2.10
C LYS A 35 -14.81 -15.00 2.55
N GLU A 36 -15.18 -14.70 3.77
CA GLU A 36 -15.15 -13.35 4.33
C GLU A 36 -13.73 -12.82 4.43
N ASP A 37 -12.79 -13.67 4.85
CA ASP A 37 -11.40 -13.29 4.96
C ASP A 37 -10.75 -13.08 3.59
N LYS A 38 -11.15 -13.87 2.60
CA LYS A 38 -10.70 -13.68 1.22
C LYS A 38 -11.14 -12.32 0.68
N LYS A 39 -12.38 -11.97 0.96
CA LYS A 39 -12.93 -10.67 0.54
C LYS A 39 -12.15 -9.51 1.19
N TYR A 40 -11.88 -9.64 2.48
CA TYR A 40 -11.09 -8.65 3.21
C TYR A 40 -9.68 -8.51 2.63
N HIS A 41 -9.05 -9.64 2.30
CA HIS A 41 -7.72 -9.65 1.69
C HIS A 41 -7.72 -8.90 0.35
N VAL A 42 -8.73 -9.13 -0.48
CA VAL A 42 -8.87 -8.43 -1.75
C VAL A 42 -9.05 -6.92 -1.55
N GLU A 43 -9.83 -6.53 -0.56
CA GLU A 43 -10.01 -5.11 -0.22
C GLU A 43 -8.69 -4.45 0.19
N ILE A 44 -7.86 -5.16 0.95
CA ILE A 44 -6.54 -4.66 1.34
C ILE A 44 -5.64 -4.51 0.12
N LEU A 45 -5.67 -5.47 -0.80
CA LEU A 45 -4.90 -5.39 -2.04
C LEU A 45 -5.31 -4.17 -2.86
N GLU A 46 -6.60 -3.93 -2.99
CA GLU A 46 -7.10 -2.76 -3.72
C GLU A 46 -6.65 -1.45 -3.06
N ARG A 47 -6.70 -1.40 -1.75
CA ARG A 47 -6.25 -0.23 -0.98
C ARG A 47 -4.76 0.01 -1.16
N LEU A 48 -3.96 -1.05 -1.12
CA LEU A 48 -2.53 -0.96 -1.34
C LEU A 48 -2.21 -0.41 -2.74
N LEU A 49 -2.87 -0.94 -3.76
CA LEU A 49 -2.68 -0.48 -5.13
C LEU A 49 -3.07 0.99 -5.30
N GLU A 50 -4.17 1.40 -4.69
CA GLU A 50 -4.61 2.78 -4.73
C GLU A 50 -3.60 3.72 -4.07
N LYS A 51 -3.09 3.36 -2.90
CA LYS A 51 -2.08 4.16 -2.21
C LYS A 51 -0.79 4.27 -3.00
N GLN A 52 -0.33 3.18 -3.58
CA GLN A 52 0.86 3.18 -4.44
C GLN A 52 0.66 4.09 -5.65
N ARG A 53 -0.50 4.02 -6.27
CA ARG A 53 -0.84 4.86 -7.41
C ARG A 53 -0.83 6.34 -7.05
N ILE A 54 -1.39 6.70 -5.89
CA ILE A 54 -1.40 8.08 -5.42
C ILE A 54 0.04 8.57 -5.19
N LEU A 55 0.88 7.76 -4.57
CA LEU A 55 2.28 8.10 -4.34
C LEU A 55 3.04 8.31 -5.65
N TYR A 56 2.84 7.45 -6.63
CA TYR A 56 3.47 7.60 -7.94
C TYR A 56 3.01 8.88 -8.64
N THR A 57 1.72 9.20 -8.53
CA THR A 57 1.17 10.43 -9.09
C THR A 57 1.82 11.66 -8.45
N ARG A 58 1.93 11.66 -7.13
CA ARG A 58 2.57 12.77 -6.40
C ARG A 58 4.04 12.90 -6.77
N LEU A 59 4.74 11.79 -6.89
CA LEU A 59 6.15 11.80 -7.29
C LEU A 59 6.32 12.39 -8.68
N SER A 60 5.48 12.01 -9.62
CA SER A 60 5.50 12.55 -10.99
C SER A 60 5.23 14.04 -11.03
N LEU A 61 4.27 14.50 -10.22
CA LEU A 61 3.90 15.92 -10.18
C LEU A 61 4.93 16.78 -9.44
N SER A 62 5.65 16.19 -8.49
CA SER A 62 6.66 16.94 -7.74
C SER A 62 7.86 17.33 -8.61
N ASP A 63 8.10 16.57 -9.66
CA ASP A 63 9.23 16.79 -10.58
C ASP A 63 10.55 16.96 -9.83
N ASP A 64 10.69 16.22 -8.74
CA ASP A 64 11.83 16.32 -7.85
C ASP A 64 12.91 15.34 -8.32
N PRO A 65 14.10 15.84 -8.63
CA PRO A 65 15.18 14.97 -9.08
C PRO A 65 15.67 14.02 -7.99
#